data_3998e90311adc0c98b091779db6e0971
#
_entry.id   3998e90311adc0c98b091779db6e0971
#
_cell.length_a   1.000
_cell.length_b   1.000
_cell.length_c   1.000
_cell.angle_alpha   90.00
_cell.angle_beta   90.00
_cell.angle_gamma   90.00
#
_symmetry.space_group_name_H-M   'P 1'
#
loop_
_entity.id
_entity.type
_entity.pdbx_description
1 polymer ?
#
loop_
_entity_poly.entity_id
_entity_poly.type
_entity_poly.pdbx_seq_one_letter_code
_entity_poly.pdbx_strand_id
1 'polypeptide(L)'
;MGRLHTSSYQRLATRFPELAIKPRLVVAADPLIENQQAAVEQYGFEKAVSSIDEVLADPDVEVVSICSPNFLHRDFALKAAAAGKPFWIEKPMGVSDEESVEIYRAASEAGIATAVGFNYRHAPAVEHLKALVASGRLGRITNVRNWLIADYASSEDGPLTWRYSTERAGAGVLGDLLSHGIDLVSYVTGQQFSSVTAMTEIFIPERPIPTKMGVGHGGYEIGDEVGAVENQDYVAALARLDGGAVATLESSRVARGDRSDYAIEVFGTEGSARWSFFRMNEFEVQIGDGGLEHGYTTVLASGGHGDYERFQPGPGIPMSFDDLKTIEAKQFLSDAVLGTTEAPSARDGFRAATVVEAMVRSAASGRWEDVPVVD
;
A
#
# COMPACT_ATOMS: atom_id res chain seq x y z
N MET A 1 -0.24 -10.43 -6.34
CA MET A 1 -0.34 -10.29 -4.87
C MET A 1 -0.83 -11.59 -4.22
N GLY A 2 -1.83 -12.33 -4.74
CA GLY A 2 -2.36 -13.54 -4.10
C GLY A 2 -1.32 -14.55 -3.62
N ARG A 3 -0.31 -14.85 -4.43
CA ARG A 3 0.82 -15.73 -4.02
C ARG A 3 1.57 -15.19 -2.80
N LEU A 4 1.75 -13.88 -2.72
CA LEU A 4 2.46 -13.25 -1.62
C LEU A 4 1.64 -13.28 -0.33
N HIS A 5 0.31 -13.04 -0.41
CA HIS A 5 -0.58 -13.22 0.74
C HIS A 5 -0.57 -14.67 1.23
N THR A 6 -0.67 -15.64 0.31
CA THR A 6 -0.57 -17.07 0.63
C THR A 6 0.72 -17.40 1.37
N SER A 7 1.87 -17.00 0.83
CA SER A 7 3.18 -17.19 1.47
C SER A 7 3.23 -16.51 2.85
N SER A 8 2.64 -15.33 3.01
CA SER A 8 2.59 -14.60 4.27
C SER A 8 1.85 -15.40 5.35
N TYR A 9 0.68 -15.95 5.04
CA TYR A 9 -0.05 -16.82 5.97
C TYR A 9 0.73 -18.09 6.35
N GLN A 10 1.37 -18.74 5.38
CA GLN A 10 2.16 -19.96 5.63
C GLN A 10 3.35 -19.71 6.56
N ARG A 11 3.95 -18.51 6.51
CA ARG A 11 5.12 -18.15 7.33
C ARG A 11 4.78 -17.80 8.77
N LEU A 12 3.52 -17.50 9.11
CA LEU A 12 3.13 -17.03 10.44
C LEU A 12 3.50 -18.01 11.55
N ALA A 13 3.26 -19.32 11.35
CA ALA A 13 3.56 -20.32 12.36
C ALA A 13 5.05 -20.39 12.75
N THR A 14 5.95 -20.01 11.85
CA THR A 14 7.40 -20.01 12.08
C THR A 14 7.94 -18.68 12.55
N ARG A 15 7.33 -17.56 12.13
CA ARG A 15 7.78 -16.21 12.46
C ARG A 15 7.16 -15.68 13.77
N PHE A 16 5.92 -16.07 14.03
CA PHE A 16 5.14 -15.66 15.20
C PHE A 16 4.59 -16.90 15.94
N PRO A 17 5.47 -17.77 16.49
CA PRO A 17 5.04 -19.03 17.10
C PRO A 17 4.14 -18.83 18.33
N GLU A 18 4.25 -17.68 19.00
CA GLU A 18 3.39 -17.28 20.12
C GLU A 18 1.98 -16.88 19.70
N LEU A 19 1.75 -16.57 18.42
CA LEU A 19 0.42 -16.27 17.92
C LEU A 19 -0.43 -17.54 17.97
N ALA A 20 -1.52 -17.50 18.74
CA ALA A 20 -2.43 -18.65 18.89
C ALA A 20 -3.22 -18.98 17.60
N ILE A 21 -3.05 -18.18 16.56
CA ILE A 21 -3.76 -18.29 15.28
C ILE A 21 -2.92 -19.14 14.32
N LYS A 22 -3.57 -20.14 13.71
CA LYS A 22 -2.96 -21.00 12.69
C LYS A 22 -3.84 -20.96 11.43
N PRO A 23 -3.51 -20.11 10.44
CA PRO A 23 -4.31 -20.02 9.24
C PRO A 23 -4.31 -21.32 8.45
N ARG A 24 -5.49 -21.69 7.94
CA ARG A 24 -5.72 -22.75 6.93
C ARG A 24 -6.01 -22.09 5.60
N LEU A 25 -5.45 -22.61 4.54
CA LEU A 25 -5.70 -22.16 3.17
C LEU A 25 -6.89 -22.95 2.60
N VAL A 26 -8.12 -22.54 2.97
CA VAL A 26 -9.35 -23.31 2.69
C VAL A 26 -9.72 -23.24 1.21
N VAL A 27 -9.92 -22.02 0.67
CA VAL A 27 -10.41 -21.81 -0.69
C VAL A 27 -9.63 -20.73 -1.40
N ALA A 28 -9.20 -20.99 -2.63
CA ALA A 28 -8.72 -19.96 -3.56
C ALA A 28 -9.77 -19.72 -4.66
N ALA A 29 -10.00 -18.47 -5.05
CA ALA A 29 -10.83 -18.11 -6.19
C ALA A 29 -10.02 -17.46 -7.29
N ASP A 30 -10.12 -17.98 -8.51
CA ASP A 30 -9.55 -17.38 -9.71
C ASP A 30 -10.37 -17.82 -10.93
N PRO A 31 -10.67 -16.95 -11.91
CA PRO A 31 -11.41 -17.33 -13.11
C PRO A 31 -10.63 -18.27 -14.03
N LEU A 32 -9.29 -18.32 -13.93
CA LEU A 32 -8.42 -19.14 -14.76
C LEU A 32 -8.17 -20.51 -14.11
N ILE A 33 -8.49 -21.58 -14.83
CA ILE A 33 -8.34 -22.95 -14.32
C ILE A 33 -6.89 -23.28 -13.94
N GLU A 34 -5.92 -22.74 -14.67
CA GLU A 34 -4.50 -22.94 -14.39
C GLU A 34 -4.09 -22.35 -13.03
N ASN A 35 -4.65 -21.19 -12.68
CA ASN A 35 -4.43 -20.57 -11.37
C ASN A 35 -5.13 -21.35 -10.25
N GLN A 36 -6.32 -21.89 -10.50
CA GLN A 36 -7.03 -22.78 -9.57
C GLN A 36 -6.22 -24.06 -9.28
N GLN A 37 -5.69 -24.69 -10.32
CA GLN A 37 -4.83 -25.87 -10.19
C GLN A 37 -3.58 -25.56 -9.40
N ALA A 38 -2.88 -24.46 -9.74
CA ALA A 38 -1.69 -24.03 -9.01
C ALA A 38 -2.00 -23.73 -7.53
N ALA A 39 -3.16 -23.16 -7.22
CA ALA A 39 -3.55 -22.88 -5.83
C ALA A 39 -3.60 -24.17 -5.00
N VAL A 40 -4.16 -25.23 -5.53
CA VAL A 40 -4.25 -26.53 -4.83
C VAL A 40 -2.92 -27.27 -4.84
N GLU A 41 -2.30 -27.45 -6.03
CA GLU A 41 -1.14 -28.33 -6.18
C GLU A 41 0.17 -27.72 -5.67
N GLN A 42 0.33 -26.39 -5.77
CA GLN A 42 1.59 -25.72 -5.47
C GLN A 42 1.52 -24.88 -4.18
N TYR A 43 0.37 -24.27 -3.90
CA TYR A 43 0.25 -23.31 -2.79
C TYR A 43 -0.46 -23.88 -1.55
N GLY A 44 -1.05 -25.07 -1.67
CA GLY A 44 -1.59 -25.82 -0.53
C GLY A 44 -2.99 -25.41 -0.10
N PHE A 45 -3.77 -24.79 -0.98
CA PHE A 45 -5.21 -24.62 -0.74
C PHE A 45 -5.93 -25.97 -0.78
N GLU A 46 -6.91 -26.15 0.09
CA GLU A 46 -7.70 -27.39 0.15
C GLU A 46 -8.56 -27.55 -1.09
N LYS A 47 -9.06 -26.45 -1.64
CA LYS A 47 -9.83 -26.39 -2.90
C LYS A 47 -9.69 -25.04 -3.60
N ALA A 48 -10.12 -25.02 -4.87
CA ALA A 48 -10.21 -23.80 -5.65
C ALA A 48 -11.55 -23.73 -6.38
N VAL A 49 -12.04 -22.49 -6.58
CA VAL A 49 -13.33 -22.16 -7.18
C VAL A 49 -13.19 -21.04 -8.19
N SER A 50 -14.26 -20.70 -8.91
CA SER A 50 -14.22 -19.68 -9.95
C SER A 50 -14.69 -18.29 -9.48
N SER A 51 -15.39 -18.20 -8.33
CA SER A 51 -16.02 -16.95 -7.90
C SER A 51 -15.85 -16.67 -6.41
N ILE A 52 -15.94 -15.39 -6.06
CA ILE A 52 -15.96 -14.92 -4.66
C ILE A 52 -17.21 -15.45 -3.92
N ASP A 53 -18.35 -15.60 -4.61
CA ASP A 53 -19.58 -16.06 -3.99
C ASP A 53 -19.45 -17.48 -3.44
N GLU A 54 -18.72 -18.35 -4.16
CA GLU A 54 -18.40 -19.70 -3.70
C GLU A 54 -17.45 -19.69 -2.48
N VAL A 55 -16.49 -18.75 -2.43
CA VAL A 55 -15.61 -18.56 -1.25
C VAL A 55 -16.43 -18.13 -0.04
N LEU A 56 -17.31 -17.14 -0.22
CA LEU A 56 -18.11 -16.59 0.87
C LEU A 56 -19.18 -17.56 1.39
N ALA A 57 -19.69 -18.44 0.54
CA ALA A 57 -20.64 -19.48 0.92
C ALA A 57 -20.01 -20.63 1.72
N ASP A 58 -18.67 -20.74 1.72
CA ASP A 58 -18.00 -21.79 2.46
C ASP A 58 -17.96 -21.48 3.96
N PRO A 59 -18.50 -22.37 4.84
CA PRO A 59 -18.54 -22.15 6.28
C PRO A 59 -17.15 -22.21 6.95
N ASP A 60 -16.16 -22.86 6.32
CA ASP A 60 -14.80 -22.97 6.85
C ASP A 60 -13.94 -21.72 6.55
N VAL A 61 -14.41 -20.81 5.71
CA VAL A 61 -13.76 -19.55 5.43
C VAL A 61 -14.14 -18.51 6.48
N GLU A 62 -13.21 -18.13 7.33
CA GLU A 62 -13.41 -17.15 8.40
C GLU A 62 -12.95 -15.74 8.01
N VAL A 63 -11.93 -15.63 7.14
CA VAL A 63 -11.38 -14.36 6.64
C VAL A 63 -11.07 -14.46 5.16
N VAL A 64 -11.00 -13.32 4.46
CA VAL A 64 -10.78 -13.25 3.01
C VAL A 64 -9.61 -12.34 2.68
N SER A 65 -8.77 -12.74 1.70
CA SER A 65 -7.79 -11.85 1.06
C SER A 65 -8.25 -11.46 -0.33
N ILE A 66 -8.38 -10.16 -0.61
CA ILE A 66 -8.81 -9.59 -1.88
C ILE A 66 -7.57 -9.07 -2.61
N CYS A 67 -7.11 -9.83 -3.61
CA CYS A 67 -5.91 -9.55 -4.42
C CYS A 67 -6.26 -9.43 -5.92
N SER A 68 -7.50 -9.14 -6.22
CA SER A 68 -8.06 -8.98 -7.57
C SER A 68 -7.55 -7.68 -8.23
N PRO A 69 -7.85 -7.43 -9.52
CA PRO A 69 -7.73 -6.10 -10.10
C PRO A 69 -8.63 -5.08 -9.39
N ASN A 70 -8.21 -3.80 -9.37
CA ASN A 70 -8.85 -2.72 -8.60
C ASN A 70 -10.37 -2.60 -8.84
N PHE A 71 -10.83 -2.73 -10.08
CA PHE A 71 -12.25 -2.63 -10.44
C PHE A 71 -13.16 -3.73 -9.87
N LEU A 72 -12.59 -4.75 -9.23
CA LEU A 72 -13.31 -5.80 -8.51
C LEU A 72 -13.28 -5.61 -6.98
N HIS A 73 -12.46 -4.71 -6.49
CA HIS A 73 -12.25 -4.51 -5.06
C HIS A 73 -13.53 -4.17 -4.33
N ARG A 74 -14.29 -3.19 -4.86
CA ARG A 74 -15.56 -2.75 -4.28
C ARG A 74 -16.56 -3.90 -4.18
N ASP A 75 -16.85 -4.60 -5.29
CA ASP A 75 -17.83 -5.69 -5.30
C ASP A 75 -17.44 -6.78 -4.28
N PHE A 76 -16.17 -7.18 -4.27
CA PHE A 76 -15.70 -8.26 -3.40
C PHE A 76 -15.69 -7.85 -1.92
N ALA A 77 -15.30 -6.62 -1.61
CA ALA A 77 -15.30 -6.10 -0.25
C ALA A 77 -16.73 -5.95 0.31
N LEU A 78 -17.68 -5.44 -0.50
CA LEU A 78 -19.09 -5.31 -0.10
C LEU A 78 -19.72 -6.70 0.14
N LYS A 79 -19.44 -7.68 -0.70
CA LYS A 79 -19.89 -9.05 -0.51
C LYS A 79 -19.29 -9.70 0.75
N ALA A 80 -17.99 -9.49 1.00
CA ALA A 80 -17.34 -9.98 2.22
C ALA A 80 -17.96 -9.35 3.48
N ALA A 81 -18.19 -8.03 3.47
CA ALA A 81 -18.85 -7.32 4.56
C ALA A 81 -20.28 -7.83 4.79
N ALA A 82 -21.08 -8.02 3.73
CA ALA A 82 -22.43 -8.60 3.83
C ALA A 82 -22.45 -10.02 4.39
N ALA A 83 -21.39 -10.80 4.14
CA ALA A 83 -21.19 -12.14 4.70
C ALA A 83 -20.60 -12.13 6.13
N GLY A 84 -20.32 -10.95 6.70
CA GLY A 84 -19.70 -10.80 8.02
C GLY A 84 -18.26 -11.31 8.09
N LYS A 85 -17.56 -11.39 6.95
CA LYS A 85 -16.21 -11.95 6.88
C LYS A 85 -15.16 -10.83 6.84
N PRO A 86 -14.25 -10.73 7.84
CA PRO A 86 -13.10 -9.84 7.82
C PRO A 86 -12.28 -10.00 6.54
N PHE A 87 -11.71 -8.89 6.03
CA PHE A 87 -10.94 -8.97 4.80
C PHE A 87 -9.64 -8.15 4.84
N TRP A 88 -8.63 -8.71 4.14
CA TRP A 88 -7.40 -8.02 3.79
C TRP A 88 -7.41 -7.71 2.29
N ILE A 89 -7.49 -6.44 1.95
CA ILE A 89 -7.62 -5.96 0.57
C ILE A 89 -6.34 -5.25 0.11
N GLU A 90 -5.95 -5.48 -1.15
CA GLU A 90 -4.85 -4.75 -1.76
C GLU A 90 -5.22 -3.29 -2.04
N LYS A 91 -4.20 -2.45 -2.09
CA LYS A 91 -4.32 -1.04 -2.46
C LYS A 91 -4.30 -0.86 -4.00
N PRO A 92 -4.91 0.22 -4.52
CA PRO A 92 -5.83 1.11 -3.85
C PRO A 92 -7.11 0.37 -3.46
N MET A 93 -7.72 0.76 -2.35
CA MET A 93 -8.88 0.04 -1.82
C MET A 93 -10.09 0.08 -2.75
N GLY A 94 -10.31 1.20 -3.44
CA GLY A 94 -11.29 1.39 -4.51
C GLY A 94 -10.66 2.12 -5.69
N VAL A 95 -11.34 2.18 -6.84
CA VAL A 95 -10.88 2.96 -7.99
C VAL A 95 -11.13 4.46 -7.81
N SER A 96 -12.00 4.83 -6.88
CA SER A 96 -12.32 6.21 -6.50
C SER A 96 -12.52 6.34 -4.98
N ASP A 97 -12.72 7.58 -4.49
CA ASP A 97 -13.05 7.82 -3.09
C ASP A 97 -14.50 7.42 -2.78
N GLU A 98 -15.44 7.52 -3.72
CA GLU A 98 -16.81 7.02 -3.57
C GLU A 98 -16.82 5.50 -3.33
N GLU A 99 -16.08 4.72 -4.11
CA GLU A 99 -15.96 3.28 -3.86
C GLU A 99 -15.30 2.99 -2.50
N SER A 100 -14.28 3.75 -2.15
CA SER A 100 -13.55 3.58 -0.91
C SER A 100 -14.42 3.91 0.33
N VAL A 101 -15.29 4.94 0.26
CA VAL A 101 -16.22 5.23 1.35
C VAL A 101 -17.30 4.15 1.48
N GLU A 102 -17.78 3.58 0.36
CA GLU A 102 -18.75 2.48 0.41
C GLU A 102 -18.15 1.23 1.08
N ILE A 103 -16.91 0.87 0.73
CA ILE A 103 -16.18 -0.25 1.36
C ILE A 103 -16.00 0.01 2.87
N TYR A 104 -15.53 1.21 3.24
CA TYR A 104 -15.33 1.60 4.63
C TYR A 104 -16.65 1.53 5.44
N ARG A 105 -17.74 2.09 4.91
CA ARG A 105 -19.05 2.07 5.57
C ARG A 105 -19.57 0.65 5.74
N ALA A 106 -19.54 -0.16 4.68
CA ALA A 106 -20.02 -1.54 4.74
C ALA A 106 -19.25 -2.36 5.79
N ALA A 107 -17.92 -2.24 5.83
CA ALA A 107 -17.10 -2.91 6.84
C ALA A 107 -17.39 -2.43 8.27
N SER A 108 -17.56 -1.10 8.44
CA SER A 108 -17.89 -0.50 9.75
C SER A 108 -19.28 -0.92 10.24
N GLU A 109 -20.29 -0.92 9.38
CA GLU A 109 -21.66 -1.35 9.69
C GLU A 109 -21.72 -2.84 10.03
N ALA A 110 -20.93 -3.66 9.35
CA ALA A 110 -20.80 -5.08 9.64
C ALA A 110 -19.96 -5.38 10.90
N GLY A 111 -19.23 -4.39 11.45
CA GLY A 111 -18.38 -4.54 12.62
C GLY A 111 -17.21 -5.50 12.41
N ILE A 112 -16.73 -5.63 11.18
CA ILE A 112 -15.64 -6.57 10.82
C ILE A 112 -14.28 -5.87 10.78
N ALA A 113 -13.23 -6.64 11.09
CA ALA A 113 -11.85 -6.19 10.93
C ALA A 113 -11.47 -6.12 9.46
N THR A 114 -10.67 -5.12 9.11
CA THR A 114 -10.15 -4.93 7.74
C THR A 114 -8.67 -4.61 7.77
N ALA A 115 -7.95 -5.01 6.73
CA ALA A 115 -6.60 -4.53 6.45
C ALA A 115 -6.48 -4.06 5.00
N VAL A 116 -5.72 -3.00 4.76
CA VAL A 116 -5.39 -2.49 3.42
C VAL A 116 -3.90 -2.66 3.18
N GLY A 117 -3.50 -3.03 1.97
CA GLY A 117 -2.15 -3.41 1.58
C GLY A 117 -1.07 -2.33 1.69
N PHE A 118 -1.03 -1.54 2.76
CA PHE A 118 -0.03 -0.50 3.03
C PHE A 118 1.21 -1.07 3.77
N ASN A 119 1.84 -2.04 3.15
CA ASN A 119 2.89 -2.85 3.75
C ASN A 119 4.16 -2.08 4.18
N TYR A 120 4.44 -0.92 3.62
CA TYR A 120 5.66 -0.14 3.98
C TYR A 120 5.64 0.39 5.41
N ARG A 121 4.46 0.50 6.05
CA ARG A 121 4.35 0.81 7.49
C ARG A 121 5.15 -0.17 8.35
N HIS A 122 5.27 -1.42 7.90
CA HIS A 122 5.84 -2.54 8.66
C HIS A 122 7.36 -2.68 8.49
N ALA A 123 8.01 -1.78 7.74
CA ALA A 123 9.47 -1.72 7.76
C ALA A 123 9.94 -1.29 9.16
N PRO A 124 10.80 -2.07 9.84
CA PRO A 124 11.20 -1.77 11.21
C PRO A 124 11.80 -0.39 11.40
N ALA A 125 12.53 0.09 10.38
CA ALA A 125 13.06 1.45 10.35
C ALA A 125 11.95 2.51 10.30
N VAL A 126 10.85 2.25 9.58
CA VAL A 126 9.67 3.13 9.50
C VAL A 126 8.90 3.15 10.83
N GLU A 127 8.71 2.00 11.45
CA GLU A 127 8.07 1.93 12.77
C GLU A 127 8.88 2.70 13.83
N HIS A 128 10.22 2.58 13.78
CA HIS A 128 11.08 3.35 14.66
C HIS A 128 11.05 4.85 14.33
N LEU A 129 10.99 5.23 13.06
CA LEU A 129 10.83 6.63 12.64
C LEU A 129 9.51 7.22 13.19
N LYS A 130 8.41 6.49 13.10
CA LYS A 130 7.13 6.87 13.73
C LYS A 130 7.28 7.06 15.25
N ALA A 131 7.91 6.10 15.94
CA ALA A 131 8.15 6.20 17.38
C ALA A 131 9.03 7.42 17.74
N LEU A 132 10.03 7.73 16.92
CA LEU A 132 10.89 8.90 17.09
C LEU A 132 10.10 10.20 16.98
N VAL A 133 9.22 10.32 15.97
CA VAL A 133 8.32 11.47 15.80
C VAL A 133 7.38 11.59 17.01
N ALA A 134 6.69 10.48 17.36
CA ALA A 134 5.74 10.45 18.47
C ALA A 134 6.37 10.77 19.83
N SER A 135 7.66 10.45 20.03
CA SER A 135 8.40 10.80 21.25
C SER A 135 8.75 12.31 21.38
N GLY A 136 8.51 13.10 20.34
CA GLY A 136 8.86 14.53 20.30
C GLY A 136 10.34 14.82 20.15
N ARG A 137 11.19 13.82 19.93
CA ARG A 137 12.65 14.03 19.81
C ARG A 137 13.07 14.82 18.57
N LEU A 138 12.20 14.90 17.55
CA LEU A 138 12.43 15.78 16.39
C LEU A 138 11.85 17.18 16.61
N GLY A 139 11.22 17.44 17.75
CA GLY A 139 10.49 18.67 18.00
C GLY A 139 9.16 18.72 17.21
N ARG A 140 8.64 19.92 16.97
CA ARG A 140 7.46 20.10 16.12
C ARG A 140 7.83 19.84 14.66
N ILE A 141 7.10 18.95 14.00
CA ILE A 141 7.32 18.66 12.58
C ILE A 141 6.97 19.89 11.75
N THR A 142 7.86 20.28 10.87
CA THR A 142 7.75 21.46 10.00
C THR A 142 7.39 21.08 8.57
N ASN A 143 8.11 20.09 8.02
CA ASN A 143 7.85 19.62 6.67
C ASN A 143 8.24 18.15 6.49
N VAL A 144 7.62 17.54 5.47
CA VAL A 144 7.85 16.16 5.05
C VAL A 144 8.08 16.13 3.56
N ARG A 145 8.96 15.26 3.09
CA ARG A 145 9.12 14.91 1.68
C ARG A 145 8.87 13.43 1.51
N ASN A 146 8.09 13.07 0.53
CA ASN A 146 7.82 11.67 0.19
C ASN A 146 7.78 11.51 -1.33
N TRP A 147 8.39 10.43 -1.82
CA TRP A 147 8.28 10.05 -3.23
C TRP A 147 8.25 8.55 -3.39
N LEU A 148 7.59 8.10 -4.46
CA LEU A 148 7.68 6.76 -4.99
C LEU A 148 7.86 6.83 -6.50
N ILE A 149 9.08 6.61 -6.96
CA ILE A 149 9.50 6.72 -8.35
C ILE A 149 9.83 5.33 -8.88
N ALA A 150 9.25 4.98 -10.03
CA ALA A 150 9.41 3.67 -10.64
C ALA A 150 9.48 3.76 -12.17
N ASP A 151 10.03 2.72 -12.81
CA ASP A 151 10.20 2.63 -14.27
C ASP A 151 9.38 1.52 -14.95
N TYR A 152 8.52 0.80 -14.21
CA TYR A 152 7.84 -0.39 -14.73
C TYR A 152 6.96 -0.11 -15.94
N ALA A 153 6.52 1.12 -16.14
CA ALA A 153 5.70 1.57 -17.25
C ALA A 153 6.46 2.46 -18.26
N SER A 154 7.81 2.55 -18.19
CA SER A 154 8.61 3.49 -18.97
C SER A 154 8.81 3.08 -20.45
N SER A 155 8.49 1.85 -20.84
CA SER A 155 8.52 1.43 -22.25
C SER A 155 7.23 1.84 -22.95
N GLU A 156 7.34 2.54 -24.06
CA GLU A 156 6.22 2.86 -24.97
C GLU A 156 5.64 1.58 -25.61
N ASP A 157 6.46 0.54 -25.81
CA ASP A 157 6.04 -0.77 -26.31
C ASP A 157 5.38 -1.66 -25.25
N GLY A 158 5.22 -1.16 -24.03
CA GLY A 158 4.54 -1.90 -22.97
C GLY A 158 3.04 -2.06 -23.24
N PRO A 159 2.42 -3.22 -22.90
CA PRO A 159 1.04 -3.52 -23.27
C PRO A 159 0.03 -2.58 -22.58
N LEU A 160 -1.02 -2.18 -23.32
CA LEU A 160 -2.18 -1.47 -22.76
C LEU A 160 -3.00 -2.44 -21.90
N THR A 161 -2.81 -2.38 -20.59
CA THR A 161 -3.55 -3.22 -19.64
C THR A 161 -4.68 -2.43 -18.96
N TRP A 162 -5.49 -3.12 -18.14
CA TRP A 162 -6.53 -2.48 -17.33
C TRP A 162 -6.00 -1.35 -16.43
N ARG A 163 -4.70 -1.35 -16.11
CA ARG A 163 -4.04 -0.33 -15.26
C ARG A 163 -4.01 1.06 -15.89
N TYR A 164 -4.20 1.16 -17.20
CA TYR A 164 -4.20 2.42 -17.94
C TYR A 164 -5.60 2.95 -18.23
N SER A 165 -6.65 2.27 -17.77
CA SER A 165 -8.03 2.73 -17.86
C SER A 165 -8.46 3.41 -16.57
N THR A 166 -9.01 4.62 -16.65
CA THR A 166 -9.54 5.35 -15.49
C THR A 166 -10.71 4.61 -14.84
N GLU A 167 -11.60 4.01 -15.62
CA GLU A 167 -12.72 3.21 -15.12
C GLU A 167 -12.24 2.00 -14.28
N ARG A 168 -11.13 1.36 -14.68
CA ARG A 168 -10.68 0.11 -14.08
C ARG A 168 -9.60 0.26 -13.02
N ALA A 169 -8.78 1.29 -13.11
CA ALA A 169 -7.63 1.48 -12.23
C ALA A 169 -7.70 2.79 -11.42
N GLY A 170 -8.63 3.69 -11.75
CA GLY A 170 -8.70 5.00 -11.13
C GLY A 170 -7.61 5.95 -11.64
N ALA A 171 -7.09 6.77 -10.75
CA ALA A 171 -6.18 7.89 -11.01
C ALA A 171 -4.71 7.46 -11.27
N GLY A 172 -4.47 6.33 -11.93
CA GLY A 172 -3.15 5.91 -12.38
C GLY A 172 -2.12 5.89 -11.24
N VAL A 173 -1.01 6.61 -11.43
CA VAL A 173 0.11 6.65 -10.48
C VAL A 173 -0.30 7.18 -9.09
N LEU A 174 -1.32 8.03 -8.99
CA LEU A 174 -1.80 8.55 -7.69
C LEU A 174 -2.39 7.42 -6.84
N GLY A 175 -3.23 6.57 -7.42
CA GLY A 175 -3.81 5.42 -6.73
C GLY A 175 -2.82 4.28 -6.56
N ASP A 176 -2.05 3.96 -7.61
CA ASP A 176 -1.14 2.80 -7.59
C ASP A 176 0.10 3.02 -6.71
N LEU A 177 0.76 4.16 -6.81
CA LEU A 177 2.01 4.44 -6.10
C LEU A 177 1.83 5.46 -4.97
N LEU A 178 1.27 6.65 -5.25
CA LEU A 178 1.24 7.74 -4.29
C LEU A 178 0.34 7.45 -3.08
N SER A 179 -0.66 6.58 -3.21
CA SER A 179 -1.47 6.13 -2.07
C SER A 179 -0.63 5.57 -0.92
N HIS A 180 0.45 4.86 -1.22
CA HIS A 180 1.45 4.45 -0.21
C HIS A 180 2.14 5.64 0.45
N GLY A 181 2.49 6.67 -0.32
CA GLY A 181 3.13 7.88 0.20
C GLY A 181 2.23 8.68 1.12
N ILE A 182 0.97 8.85 0.71
CA ILE A 182 -0.07 9.51 1.51
C ILE A 182 -0.26 8.79 2.84
N ASP A 183 -0.39 7.47 2.78
CA ASP A 183 -0.51 6.62 3.96
C ASP A 183 0.71 6.75 4.88
N LEU A 184 1.93 6.66 4.33
CA LEU A 184 3.16 6.70 5.10
C LEU A 184 3.38 8.05 5.78
N VAL A 185 3.08 9.16 5.10
CA VAL A 185 3.16 10.51 5.69
C VAL A 185 2.21 10.62 6.90
N SER A 186 0.95 10.21 6.75
CA SER A 186 -0.01 10.22 7.85
C SER A 186 0.41 9.28 8.99
N TYR A 187 0.88 8.08 8.66
CA TYR A 187 1.31 7.08 9.64
C TYR A 187 2.50 7.55 10.49
N VAL A 188 3.53 8.10 9.83
CA VAL A 188 4.77 8.52 10.50
C VAL A 188 4.57 9.80 11.30
N THR A 189 3.84 10.77 10.76
CA THR A 189 3.67 12.09 11.41
C THR A 189 2.54 12.11 12.43
N GLY A 190 1.57 11.19 12.32
CA GLY A 190 0.31 11.25 13.08
C GLY A 190 -0.63 12.37 12.64
N GLN A 191 -0.30 13.11 11.56
CA GLN A 191 -1.08 14.22 11.03
C GLN A 191 -1.85 13.80 9.77
N GLN A 192 -3.02 14.41 9.55
CA GLN A 192 -3.83 14.16 8.37
C GLN A 192 -3.70 15.29 7.36
N PHE A 193 -3.91 14.98 6.08
CA PHE A 193 -3.95 15.98 5.03
C PHE A 193 -5.17 16.88 5.18
N SER A 194 -4.99 18.19 5.07
CA SER A 194 -6.07 19.19 5.17
C SER A 194 -6.34 19.91 3.85
N SER A 195 -5.31 20.13 3.04
CA SER A 195 -5.45 20.67 1.67
C SER A 195 -4.26 20.31 0.81
N VAL A 196 -4.48 20.25 -0.51
CA VAL A 196 -3.47 19.86 -1.50
C VAL A 196 -3.51 20.75 -2.73
N THR A 197 -2.37 20.87 -3.41
CA THR A 197 -2.29 21.32 -4.81
C THR A 197 -1.39 20.37 -5.58
N ALA A 198 -1.78 20.03 -6.80
CA ALA A 198 -1.10 19.01 -7.60
C ALA A 198 -1.04 19.38 -9.08
N MET A 199 -0.04 18.83 -9.76
CA MET A 199 0.01 18.72 -11.22
C MET A 199 0.21 17.26 -11.59
N THR A 200 -0.36 16.86 -12.72
CA THR A 200 -0.29 15.49 -13.23
C THR A 200 -0.04 15.49 -14.73
N GLU A 201 0.59 14.43 -15.24
CA GLU A 201 0.85 14.27 -16.68
C GLU A 201 0.71 12.84 -17.14
N ILE A 202 0.36 12.66 -18.42
CA ILE A 202 0.42 11.41 -19.15
C ILE A 202 1.54 11.55 -20.20
N PHE A 203 2.70 10.98 -19.95
CA PHE A 203 3.86 11.09 -20.84
C PHE A 203 3.85 10.06 -21.97
N ILE A 204 3.17 8.92 -21.77
CA ILE A 204 2.99 7.87 -22.79
C ILE A 204 1.50 7.75 -23.08
N PRO A 205 0.97 8.54 -24.06
CA PRO A 205 -0.47 8.68 -24.28
C PRO A 205 -1.12 7.47 -24.96
N GLU A 206 -0.33 6.60 -25.59
CA GLU A 206 -0.81 5.43 -26.31
C GLU A 206 0.07 4.21 -26.02
N ARG A 207 -0.54 3.02 -26.04
CA ARG A 207 0.19 1.74 -25.85
C ARG A 207 -0.39 0.66 -26.75
N PRO A 208 0.44 -0.32 -27.18
CA PRO A 208 -0.03 -1.47 -27.94
C PRO A 208 -1.10 -2.27 -27.20
N ILE A 209 -2.17 -2.62 -27.91
CA ILE A 209 -3.25 -3.46 -27.40
C ILE A 209 -2.76 -4.92 -27.37
N PRO A 210 -2.84 -5.62 -26.22
CA PRO A 210 -2.41 -6.99 -26.14
C PRO A 210 -3.35 -7.92 -26.92
N THR A 211 -2.80 -8.79 -27.73
CA THR A 211 -3.51 -9.90 -28.42
C THR A 211 -3.69 -11.11 -27.52
N LYS A 212 -2.83 -11.22 -26.49
CA LYS A 212 -2.94 -12.23 -25.43
C LYS A 212 -2.71 -11.60 -24.08
N MET A 213 -3.61 -11.88 -23.16
CA MET A 213 -3.53 -11.38 -21.79
C MET A 213 -2.44 -12.10 -21.00
N GLY A 214 -1.63 -11.32 -20.28
CA GLY A 214 -0.62 -11.81 -19.35
C GLY A 214 -1.10 -11.77 -17.89
N VAL A 215 -0.19 -12.06 -16.97
CA VAL A 215 -0.43 -11.99 -15.53
C VAL A 215 0.51 -10.96 -14.89
N GLY A 216 -0.05 -10.06 -14.09
CA GLY A 216 0.74 -8.99 -13.46
C GLY A 216 1.30 -8.00 -14.49
N HIS A 217 2.60 -7.94 -14.61
CA HIS A 217 3.32 -7.09 -15.58
C HIS A 217 4.01 -7.90 -16.71
N GLY A 218 3.74 -9.19 -16.83
CA GLY A 218 4.43 -10.05 -17.79
C GLY A 218 3.53 -11.02 -18.54
N GLY A 219 4.11 -11.66 -19.58
CA GLY A 219 3.42 -12.71 -20.34
C GLY A 219 2.38 -12.22 -21.34
N TYR A 220 2.38 -10.93 -21.70
CA TYR A 220 1.53 -10.37 -22.74
C TYR A 220 2.13 -10.60 -24.12
N GLU A 221 1.30 -10.85 -25.12
CA GLU A 221 1.65 -10.73 -26.53
C GLU A 221 0.98 -9.47 -27.06
N ILE A 222 1.75 -8.59 -27.71
CA ILE A 222 1.24 -7.31 -28.23
C ILE A 222 0.93 -7.41 -29.71
N GLY A 223 -0.08 -6.66 -30.17
CA GLY A 223 -0.44 -6.49 -31.57
C GLY A 223 0.08 -5.18 -32.14
N ASP A 224 -0.33 -4.90 -33.37
CA ASP A 224 0.02 -3.65 -34.08
C ASP A 224 -0.96 -2.51 -33.74
N GLU A 225 -2.12 -2.79 -33.16
CA GLU A 225 -3.10 -1.79 -32.75
C GLU A 225 -2.67 -1.12 -31.44
N VAL A 226 -2.91 0.19 -31.37
CA VAL A 226 -2.65 1.00 -30.17
C VAL A 226 -3.95 1.54 -29.60
N GLY A 227 -3.96 1.79 -28.28
CA GLY A 227 -5.07 2.40 -27.58
C GLY A 227 -4.59 3.45 -26.59
N ALA A 228 -5.49 4.35 -26.21
CA ALA A 228 -5.20 5.50 -25.36
C ALA A 228 -4.92 5.07 -23.90
N VAL A 229 -3.94 5.74 -23.28
CA VAL A 229 -3.72 5.75 -21.83
C VAL A 229 -4.59 6.85 -21.24
N GLU A 230 -5.46 6.52 -20.30
CA GLU A 230 -6.48 7.43 -19.76
C GLU A 230 -6.08 8.06 -18.42
N ASN A 231 -5.09 7.51 -17.74
CA ASN A 231 -4.72 7.92 -16.38
C ASN A 231 -3.23 8.24 -16.23
N GLN A 232 -2.91 8.94 -15.17
CA GLN A 232 -1.66 9.67 -14.97
C GLN A 232 -0.44 8.75 -14.84
N ASP A 233 0.67 9.15 -15.52
CA ASP A 233 2.00 8.56 -15.37
C ASP A 233 2.82 9.24 -14.29
N TYR A 234 2.51 10.50 -13.99
CA TYR A 234 3.27 11.36 -13.08
C TYR A 234 2.35 12.24 -12.25
N VAL A 235 2.79 12.51 -11.02
CA VAL A 235 2.20 13.51 -10.13
C VAL A 235 3.27 14.17 -9.29
N ALA A 236 3.17 15.50 -9.12
CA ALA A 236 3.87 16.28 -8.10
C ALA A 236 2.84 17.11 -7.32
N ALA A 237 2.93 17.10 -5.99
CA ALA A 237 1.96 17.77 -5.14
C ALA A 237 2.61 18.45 -3.94
N LEU A 238 1.95 19.53 -3.47
CA LEU A 238 2.19 20.16 -2.18
C LEU A 238 0.95 19.98 -1.32
N ALA A 239 1.15 19.75 -0.02
CA ALA A 239 0.06 19.57 0.92
C ALA A 239 0.27 20.34 2.23
N ARG A 240 -0.84 20.66 2.90
CA ARG A 240 -0.87 21.08 4.30
C ARG A 240 -1.43 19.95 5.14
N LEU A 241 -0.84 19.76 6.31
CA LEU A 241 -1.29 18.80 7.30
C LEU A 241 -1.98 19.55 8.47
N ASP A 242 -2.91 18.88 9.13
CA ASP A 242 -3.73 19.43 10.21
C ASP A 242 -2.91 19.83 11.46
N GLY A 243 -1.78 19.17 11.71
CA GLY A 243 -0.82 19.54 12.75
C GLY A 243 0.09 20.72 12.40
N GLY A 244 -0.09 21.36 11.24
CA GLY A 244 0.63 22.53 10.78
C GLY A 244 1.91 22.23 9.99
N ALA A 245 2.27 20.98 9.77
CA ALA A 245 3.35 20.63 8.84
C ALA A 245 2.90 20.80 7.38
N VAL A 246 3.89 20.93 6.47
CA VAL A 246 3.66 20.89 5.03
C VAL A 246 4.33 19.67 4.43
N ALA A 247 3.79 19.16 3.31
CA ALA A 247 4.37 18.00 2.62
C ALA A 247 4.61 18.29 1.14
N THR A 248 5.69 17.70 0.61
CA THR A 248 5.94 17.57 -0.82
C THR A 248 5.83 16.09 -1.17
N LEU A 249 5.02 15.76 -2.20
CA LEU A 249 4.81 14.41 -2.64
C LEU A 249 5.07 14.30 -4.14
N GLU A 250 5.68 13.18 -4.55
CA GLU A 250 5.97 12.92 -5.95
C GLU A 250 5.80 11.42 -6.26
N SER A 251 5.22 11.11 -7.43
CA SER A 251 5.25 9.75 -7.96
C SER A 251 5.35 9.73 -9.47
N SER A 252 6.08 8.76 -9.98
CA SER A 252 6.22 8.45 -11.39
C SER A 252 6.22 6.94 -11.62
N ARG A 253 5.59 6.47 -12.68
CA ARG A 253 5.70 5.07 -13.13
C ARG A 253 6.54 4.91 -14.40
N VAL A 254 7.11 6.02 -14.92
CA VAL A 254 7.82 6.08 -16.21
C VAL A 254 9.25 6.62 -16.09
N ALA A 255 9.76 6.81 -14.88
CA ALA A 255 11.09 7.39 -14.63
C ALA A 255 12.19 6.34 -14.85
N ARG A 256 12.78 6.30 -16.05
CA ARG A 256 13.82 5.33 -16.41
C ARG A 256 15.04 5.43 -15.49
N GLY A 257 15.39 4.30 -14.88
CA GLY A 257 16.57 4.17 -14.00
C GLY A 257 16.20 3.99 -12.53
N ASP A 258 15.14 4.64 -12.04
CA ASP A 258 14.66 4.49 -10.68
C ASP A 258 13.63 3.36 -10.59
N ARG A 259 14.08 2.23 -10.03
CA ARG A 259 13.28 0.99 -9.95
C ARG A 259 12.68 0.80 -8.57
N SER A 260 11.64 1.55 -8.22
CA SER A 260 11.02 1.59 -6.90
C SER A 260 11.84 2.38 -5.87
N ASP A 261 12.26 3.58 -6.25
CA ASP A 261 12.80 4.55 -5.29
C ASP A 261 11.67 5.12 -4.45
N TYR A 262 11.49 4.55 -3.27
CA TYR A 262 10.49 4.98 -2.31
C TYR A 262 11.15 5.48 -1.04
N ALA A 263 10.83 6.72 -0.64
CA ALA A 263 11.45 7.33 0.53
C ALA A 263 10.53 8.32 1.24
N ILE A 264 10.86 8.57 2.52
CA ILE A 264 10.27 9.63 3.33
C ILE A 264 11.37 10.36 4.10
N GLU A 265 11.28 11.69 4.12
CA GLU A 265 12.12 12.57 4.93
C GLU A 265 11.23 13.43 5.83
N VAL A 266 11.53 13.48 7.11
CA VAL A 266 10.76 14.22 8.11
C VAL A 266 11.69 15.24 8.79
N PHE A 267 11.29 16.50 8.78
CA PHE A 267 12.04 17.61 9.36
C PHE A 267 11.25 18.23 10.50
N GLY A 268 11.89 18.39 11.63
CA GLY A 268 11.34 19.02 12.81
C GLY A 268 12.23 20.15 13.32
N THR A 269 11.77 20.84 14.38
CA THR A 269 12.51 21.98 14.99
C THR A 269 13.74 21.55 15.79
N GLU A 270 13.83 20.28 16.20
CA GLU A 270 14.90 19.73 17.05
C GLU A 270 15.70 18.62 16.35
N GLY A 271 15.34 18.26 15.13
CA GLY A 271 16.00 17.21 14.39
C GLY A 271 15.26 16.81 13.11
N SER A 272 15.84 15.85 12.41
CA SER A 272 15.30 15.30 11.19
C SER A 272 15.62 13.81 11.06
N ALA A 273 14.81 13.08 10.30
CA ALA A 273 15.09 11.69 9.99
C ALA A 273 14.62 11.36 8.58
N ARG A 274 15.25 10.37 7.96
CA ARG A 274 14.92 9.94 6.61
C ARG A 274 15.09 8.43 6.44
N TRP A 275 14.22 7.84 5.64
CA TRP A 275 14.24 6.44 5.28
C TRP A 275 14.06 6.27 3.78
N SER A 276 14.74 5.26 3.21
CA SER A 276 14.60 4.86 1.81
C SER A 276 14.39 3.35 1.71
N PHE A 277 13.49 2.93 0.83
CA PHE A 277 13.22 1.52 0.57
C PHE A 277 14.42 0.78 -0.05
N PHE A 278 15.27 1.46 -0.81
CA PHE A 278 16.52 0.87 -1.31
C PHE A 278 17.46 0.43 -0.18
N ARG A 279 17.33 1.08 0.99
CA ARG A 279 18.08 0.76 2.21
C ARG A 279 17.09 0.49 3.35
N MET A 280 16.10 -0.36 3.08
CA MET A 280 14.90 -0.59 3.91
C MET A 280 15.21 -0.89 5.37
N ASN A 281 16.38 -1.50 5.65
CA ASN A 281 16.76 -1.97 6.99
C ASN A 281 17.58 -0.96 7.78
N GLU A 282 17.59 0.29 7.37
CA GLU A 282 18.24 1.39 8.08
C GLU A 282 17.50 2.69 7.86
N PHE A 283 17.77 3.66 8.70
CA PHE A 283 17.34 5.05 8.51
C PHE A 283 18.44 5.98 8.99
N GLU A 284 18.37 7.23 8.62
CA GLU A 284 19.30 8.25 9.06
C GLU A 284 18.58 9.26 9.96
N VAL A 285 19.23 9.65 11.04
CA VAL A 285 18.67 10.58 12.02
C VAL A 285 19.69 11.62 12.41
N GLN A 286 19.22 12.84 12.63
CA GLN A 286 19.98 13.95 13.20
C GLN A 286 19.13 14.57 14.30
N ILE A 287 19.70 14.78 15.48
CA ILE A 287 19.02 15.36 16.64
C ILE A 287 19.90 16.43 17.28
N GLY A 288 19.30 17.57 17.64
CA GLY A 288 20.00 18.69 18.24
C GLY A 288 20.81 19.49 17.23
N ASP A 289 21.68 20.39 17.73
CA ASP A 289 22.46 21.31 16.93
C ASP A 289 23.94 20.89 16.73
N GLY A 290 24.42 19.82 17.36
CA GLY A 290 25.68 19.08 17.14
C GLY A 290 26.95 19.84 16.79
N GLY A 291 26.91 21.14 16.64
CA GLY A 291 28.07 22.00 16.32
C GLY A 291 28.62 21.78 14.88
N LEU A 292 29.93 21.88 14.71
CA LEU A 292 30.61 21.83 13.40
C LEU A 292 30.60 20.39 12.79
N GLU A 293 30.46 19.36 13.60
CA GLU A 293 30.44 17.95 13.18
C GLU A 293 29.01 17.42 13.05
N HIS A 294 28.05 18.32 12.85
CA HIS A 294 26.65 18.03 12.76
C HIS A 294 26.25 17.36 11.43
N GLY A 295 25.72 16.16 11.49
CA GLY A 295 25.32 15.39 10.32
C GLY A 295 24.37 14.26 10.68
N TYR A 296 23.95 13.51 9.67
CA TYR A 296 23.12 12.34 9.89
C TYR A 296 23.92 11.17 10.45
N THR A 297 23.33 10.48 11.41
CA THR A 297 23.78 9.19 11.90
C THR A 297 22.93 8.10 11.25
N THR A 298 23.56 7.13 10.61
CA THR A 298 22.88 5.93 10.10
C THR A 298 22.58 4.97 11.25
N VAL A 299 21.32 4.56 11.38
CA VAL A 299 20.85 3.58 12.37
C VAL A 299 20.41 2.33 11.63
N LEU A 300 21.08 1.21 11.92
CA LEU A 300 20.73 -0.10 11.37
C LEU A 300 19.54 -0.67 12.14
N ALA A 301 18.60 -1.30 11.44
CA ALA A 301 17.53 -2.07 12.08
C ALA A 301 18.14 -3.17 12.94
N SER A 302 17.55 -3.36 14.12
CA SER A 302 18.01 -4.31 15.13
C SER A 302 16.84 -4.78 16.00
N GLY A 303 17.07 -5.68 16.91
CA GLY A 303 16.09 -6.04 17.93
C GLY A 303 15.57 -4.81 18.68
N GLY A 304 14.26 -4.77 18.92
CA GLY A 304 13.56 -3.61 19.46
C GLY A 304 13.05 -2.60 18.43
N HIS A 305 13.35 -2.78 17.13
CA HIS A 305 12.74 -2.05 16.03
C HIS A 305 11.61 -2.89 15.41
N GLY A 306 10.37 -2.60 15.78
CA GLY A 306 9.20 -3.35 15.30
C GLY A 306 9.36 -4.87 15.44
N ASP A 307 8.93 -5.62 14.47
CA ASP A 307 9.01 -7.08 14.43
C ASP A 307 10.35 -7.61 13.85
N TYR A 308 11.42 -6.81 13.81
CA TYR A 308 12.69 -7.18 13.20
C TYR A 308 13.26 -8.51 13.74
N GLU A 309 13.24 -8.73 15.06
CA GLU A 309 13.77 -9.94 15.71
C GLU A 309 13.06 -11.24 15.27
N ARG A 310 11.83 -11.13 14.74
CA ARG A 310 11.07 -12.27 14.22
C ARG A 310 11.65 -12.82 12.92
N PHE A 311 12.41 -12.00 12.22
CA PHE A 311 12.94 -12.30 10.89
C PHE A 311 14.46 -12.46 10.90
N GLN A 312 15.16 -11.61 11.64
CA GLN A 312 16.62 -11.54 11.61
C GLN A 312 17.23 -11.60 13.02
N PRO A 313 18.20 -12.48 13.24
CA PRO A 313 18.79 -12.69 14.59
C PRO A 313 19.82 -11.63 14.96
N GLY A 314 20.35 -10.86 14.00
CA GLY A 314 21.43 -9.92 14.23
C GLY A 314 21.19 -8.54 13.62
N PRO A 315 21.66 -7.46 14.27
CA PRO A 315 21.54 -6.10 13.75
C PRO A 315 22.09 -5.95 12.33
N GLY A 316 21.40 -5.19 11.49
CA GLY A 316 21.83 -4.88 10.14
C GLY A 316 21.68 -6.02 9.12
N ILE A 317 21.16 -7.20 9.50
CA ILE A 317 20.83 -8.25 8.53
C ILE A 317 19.55 -7.85 7.79
N PRO A 318 19.52 -7.83 6.43
CA PRO A 318 18.38 -7.34 5.70
C PRO A 318 17.13 -8.21 5.84
N MET A 319 15.99 -7.55 6.03
CA MET A 319 14.66 -8.09 5.77
C MET A 319 14.28 -7.87 4.30
N SER A 320 13.20 -8.48 3.85
CA SER A 320 12.70 -8.38 2.49
C SER A 320 11.28 -7.78 2.44
N PHE A 321 10.84 -7.42 1.22
CA PHE A 321 9.46 -6.99 0.97
C PHE A 321 8.42 -8.02 1.45
N ASP A 322 8.72 -9.31 1.27
CA ASP A 322 7.85 -10.41 1.68
C ASP A 322 7.69 -10.50 3.20
N ASP A 323 8.72 -10.07 3.95
CA ASP A 323 8.66 -10.03 5.41
C ASP A 323 7.66 -8.97 5.89
N LEU A 324 7.60 -7.81 5.21
CA LEU A 324 6.61 -6.77 5.51
C LEU A 324 5.17 -7.28 5.34
N LYS A 325 4.92 -8.04 4.26
CA LYS A 325 3.61 -8.67 4.04
C LYS A 325 3.29 -9.76 5.06
N THR A 326 4.30 -10.42 5.60
CA THR A 326 4.10 -11.40 6.69
C THR A 326 3.68 -10.69 8.00
N ILE A 327 4.24 -9.52 8.31
CA ILE A 327 3.82 -8.69 9.45
C ILE A 327 2.39 -8.20 9.25
N GLU A 328 2.06 -7.73 8.06
CA GLU A 328 0.71 -7.27 7.71
C GLU A 328 -0.33 -8.39 7.88
N ALA A 329 -0.02 -9.61 7.42
CA ALA A 329 -0.87 -10.79 7.66
C ALA A 329 -1.06 -11.10 9.15
N LYS A 330 0.00 -10.98 9.96
CA LYS A 330 -0.06 -11.13 11.42
C LYS A 330 -0.99 -10.10 12.05
N GLN A 331 -0.86 -8.84 11.68
CA GLN A 331 -1.68 -7.77 12.23
C GLN A 331 -3.15 -7.93 11.81
N PHE A 332 -3.41 -8.22 10.52
CA PHE A 332 -4.78 -8.49 10.06
C PHE A 332 -5.45 -9.62 10.84
N LEU A 333 -4.76 -10.76 11.01
CA LEU A 333 -5.35 -11.88 11.75
C LEU A 333 -5.49 -11.59 13.24
N SER A 334 -4.58 -10.82 13.83
CA SER A 334 -4.73 -10.37 15.22
C SER A 334 -5.98 -9.48 15.37
N ASP A 335 -6.20 -8.56 14.45
CA ASP A 335 -7.39 -7.70 14.47
C ASP A 335 -8.67 -8.51 14.26
N ALA A 336 -8.68 -9.45 13.30
CA ALA A 336 -9.84 -10.27 12.95
C ALA A 336 -10.23 -11.29 14.05
N VAL A 337 -9.26 -11.85 14.77
CA VAL A 337 -9.48 -12.96 15.69
C VAL A 337 -9.37 -12.54 17.16
N LEU A 338 -8.44 -11.64 17.48
CA LEU A 338 -8.16 -11.20 18.84
C LEU A 338 -8.77 -9.82 19.15
N GLY A 339 -9.29 -9.12 18.15
CA GLY A 339 -9.90 -7.79 18.31
C GLY A 339 -8.89 -6.68 18.60
N THR A 340 -7.64 -6.83 18.17
CA THR A 340 -6.65 -5.73 18.18
C THR A 340 -6.98 -4.71 17.08
N THR A 341 -6.20 -3.64 16.96
CA THR A 341 -6.35 -2.58 15.94
C THR A 341 -4.96 -2.16 15.45
N GLU A 342 -4.22 -3.11 14.90
CA GLU A 342 -2.82 -2.93 14.51
C GLU A 342 -2.66 -2.68 13.01
N ALA A 343 -3.50 -3.32 12.19
CA ALA A 343 -3.41 -3.25 10.74
C ALA A 343 -3.89 -1.89 10.18
N PRO A 344 -3.33 -1.42 9.04
CA PRO A 344 -3.92 -0.31 8.29
C PRO A 344 -5.33 -0.69 7.82
N SER A 345 -6.34 -0.02 8.35
CA SER A 345 -7.75 -0.39 8.18
C SER A 345 -8.37 0.18 6.89
N ALA A 346 -9.62 -0.19 6.59
CA ALA A 346 -10.42 0.43 5.54
C ALA A 346 -10.58 1.96 5.73
N ARG A 347 -10.52 2.46 6.98
CA ARG A 347 -10.50 3.90 7.26
C ARG A 347 -9.24 4.56 6.69
N ASP A 348 -8.08 3.92 6.83
CA ASP A 348 -6.82 4.42 6.27
C ASP A 348 -6.85 4.39 4.73
N GLY A 349 -7.43 3.33 4.15
CA GLY A 349 -7.66 3.22 2.71
C GLY A 349 -8.56 4.34 2.18
N PHE A 350 -9.66 4.64 2.88
CA PHE A 350 -10.56 5.73 2.52
C PHE A 350 -9.87 7.10 2.66
N ARG A 351 -9.13 7.35 3.74
CA ARG A 351 -8.34 8.58 3.90
C ARG A 351 -7.36 8.79 2.74
N ALA A 352 -6.64 7.76 2.35
CA ALA A 352 -5.72 7.85 1.22
C ALA A 352 -6.45 8.17 -0.09
N ALA A 353 -7.60 7.52 -0.35
CA ALA A 353 -8.42 7.77 -1.53
C ALA A 353 -8.96 9.21 -1.58
N THR A 354 -9.40 9.76 -0.45
CA THR A 354 -9.88 11.15 -0.36
C THR A 354 -8.80 12.17 -0.72
N VAL A 355 -7.55 11.92 -0.29
CA VAL A 355 -6.40 12.77 -0.67
C VAL A 355 -6.09 12.65 -2.16
N VAL A 356 -6.09 11.44 -2.71
CA VAL A 356 -5.91 11.19 -4.15
C VAL A 356 -6.95 11.97 -4.96
N GLU A 357 -8.22 11.89 -4.60
CA GLU A 357 -9.30 12.58 -5.29
C GLU A 357 -9.17 14.11 -5.20
N ALA A 358 -8.77 14.64 -4.05
CA ALA A 358 -8.46 16.07 -3.91
C ALA A 358 -7.29 16.50 -4.82
N MET A 359 -6.27 15.67 -5.00
CA MET A 359 -5.19 15.94 -5.95
C MET A 359 -5.65 15.90 -7.41
N VAL A 360 -6.53 14.98 -7.78
CA VAL A 360 -7.14 14.91 -9.12
C VAL A 360 -7.93 16.19 -9.41
N ARG A 361 -8.79 16.63 -8.49
CA ARG A 361 -9.53 17.90 -8.60
C ARG A 361 -8.60 19.10 -8.71
N SER A 362 -7.54 19.13 -7.90
CA SER A 362 -6.55 20.21 -7.91
C SER A 362 -5.79 20.28 -9.23
N ALA A 363 -5.37 19.16 -9.79
CA ALA A 363 -4.71 19.12 -11.09
C ALA A 363 -5.62 19.65 -12.23
N ALA A 364 -6.92 19.33 -12.15
CA ALA A 364 -7.90 19.80 -13.12
C ALA A 364 -8.25 21.29 -12.96
N SER A 365 -8.35 21.78 -11.72
CA SER A 365 -8.74 23.18 -11.42
C SER A 365 -7.57 24.17 -11.42
N GLY A 366 -6.35 23.69 -11.22
CA GLY A 366 -5.16 24.50 -10.99
C GLY A 366 -5.17 25.25 -9.65
N ARG A 367 -5.95 24.78 -8.68
CA ARG A 367 -6.15 25.42 -7.37
C ARG A 367 -5.83 24.49 -6.23
N TRP A 368 -5.66 25.08 -5.03
CA TRP A 368 -5.69 24.32 -3.79
C TRP A 368 -7.09 23.75 -3.57
N GLU A 369 -7.14 22.48 -3.19
CA GLU A 369 -8.37 21.76 -2.85
C GLU A 369 -8.31 21.29 -1.41
N ASP A 370 -9.42 21.45 -0.69
CA ASP A 370 -9.54 20.91 0.66
C ASP A 370 -9.70 19.39 0.63
N VAL A 371 -9.09 18.74 1.61
CA VAL A 371 -9.24 17.31 1.85
C VAL A 371 -10.31 17.14 2.94
N PRO A 372 -11.44 16.47 2.63
CA PRO A 372 -12.47 16.20 3.61
C PRO A 372 -11.95 15.39 4.80
N VAL A 373 -12.40 15.74 6.00
CA VAL A 373 -12.09 14.96 7.21
C VAL A 373 -12.83 13.62 7.15
N VAL A 374 -12.09 12.55 7.39
CA VAL A 374 -12.64 11.19 7.51
C VAL A 374 -12.69 10.82 8.98
N ASP A 375 -13.91 10.86 9.54
CA ASP A 375 -14.20 10.51 10.94
C ASP A 375 -14.24 9.00 11.21
#